data_4c2b5af0b89f2386a5e8979048fd3f19
#
_entry.id   4c2b5af0b89f2386a5e8979048fd3f19
#
_cell.length_a   1.000
_cell.length_b   1.000
_cell.length_c   1.000
_cell.angle_alpha   90.00
_cell.angle_beta   90.00
_cell.angle_gamma   90.00
#
_symmetry.space_group_name_H-M   'P 1'
#
loop_
_entity.id
_entity.type
_entity.pdbx_description
1 polymer ?
#
loop_
_entity_poly.entity_id
_entity_poly.type
_entity_poly.pdbx_seq_one_letter_code
_entity_poly.pdbx_strand_id
1 'polypeptide(L)'
;MCRERTCQTVTFLEHDERVCAPRARLGTRAIRWAIRQLRFEGATILGLARQLGTTWNTVWSHIKPRLQAASDDPARFAGMRVLGVDEHVWHHQDRRRRGPRDLTGIVDLTRGKDHPTAHLSGPGPGKVWHRA
;
A
#
# COMPACT_ATOMS: atom_id res chain seq x y z
N MET A 1 7.26 28.35 22.50
CA MET A 1 7.73 28.88 23.79
C MET A 1 6.55 28.86 24.74
N CYS A 2 6.66 28.26 25.91
CA CYS A 2 5.61 28.24 26.92
C CYS A 2 5.39 29.66 27.45
N ARG A 3 4.11 30.07 27.57
CA ARG A 3 3.76 31.41 28.10
C ARG A 3 3.75 31.47 29.63
N GLU A 4 3.80 30.31 30.29
CA GLU A 4 3.81 30.23 31.74
C GLU A 4 5.23 30.49 32.27
N ARG A 5 5.36 31.51 33.14
CA ARG A 5 6.66 31.96 33.67
C ARG A 5 7.33 30.96 34.61
N THR A 6 6.54 30.08 35.21
CA THR A 6 7.04 29.02 36.12
C THR A 6 7.40 27.74 35.39
N CYS A 7 7.16 27.64 34.10
CA CYS A 7 7.45 26.47 33.30
C CYS A 7 8.96 26.34 33.04
N GLN A 8 9.55 25.29 33.54
CA GLN A 8 10.98 24.96 33.33
C GLN A 8 11.26 24.38 31.93
N THR A 9 10.21 24.04 31.17
CA THR A 9 10.35 23.43 29.84
C THR A 9 10.55 24.53 28.79
N VAL A 10 11.73 24.57 28.20
CA VAL A 10 12.11 25.54 27.17
C VAL A 10 11.42 25.22 25.83
N THR A 11 11.31 23.95 25.50
CA THR A 11 10.67 23.44 24.27
C THR A 11 9.84 22.22 24.59
N PHE A 12 8.74 22.05 23.91
CA PHE A 12 7.92 20.83 23.95
C PHE A 12 7.55 20.42 22.54
N LEU A 13 7.37 19.12 22.35
CA LEU A 13 6.88 18.55 21.12
C LEU A 13 5.39 18.26 21.29
N GLU A 14 4.56 18.99 20.57
CA GLU A 14 3.15 18.68 20.48
C GLU A 14 2.95 17.49 19.56
N HIS A 15 2.23 16.49 20.03
CA HIS A 15 2.02 15.26 19.31
C HIS A 15 0.54 14.92 19.26
N ASP A 16 -0.01 14.78 18.03
CA ASP A 16 -1.36 14.29 17.79
C ASP A 16 -1.26 13.05 16.87
N GLU A 17 -1.57 11.89 17.42
CA GLU A 17 -1.50 10.62 16.68
C GLU A 17 -2.48 10.55 15.49
N ARG A 18 -3.53 11.36 15.50
CA ARG A 18 -4.46 11.49 14.36
C ARG A 18 -3.77 12.12 13.15
N VAL A 19 -2.81 13.00 13.40
CA VAL A 19 -2.04 13.68 12.36
C VAL A 19 -0.82 12.86 11.96
N CYS A 20 -0.07 12.36 12.93
CA CYS A 20 1.17 11.66 12.68
C CYS A 20 1.47 10.69 13.84
N ALA A 21 1.83 9.45 13.53
CA ALA A 21 2.28 8.51 14.55
C ALA A 21 3.62 8.97 15.19
N PRO A 22 3.94 8.56 16.43
CA PRO A 22 5.20 8.89 17.06
C PRO A 22 6.39 8.56 16.16
N ARG A 23 7.31 9.53 16.01
CA ARG A 23 8.53 9.41 15.18
C ARG A 23 8.29 9.09 13.69
N ALA A 24 7.07 9.13 13.21
CA ALA A 24 6.78 8.94 11.79
C ALA A 24 7.27 10.14 10.97
N ARG A 25 7.83 9.84 9.80
CA ARG A 25 8.28 10.85 8.83
C ARG A 25 7.19 11.30 7.87
N LEU A 26 6.09 10.55 7.82
CA LEU A 26 4.93 10.86 6.98
C LEU A 26 3.68 10.94 7.85
N GLY A 27 2.91 12.00 7.68
CA GLY A 27 1.62 12.14 8.33
C GLY A 27 0.57 11.16 7.77
N THR A 28 -0.44 10.88 8.57
CA THR A 28 -1.53 9.95 8.24
C THR A 28 -2.20 10.32 6.92
N ARG A 29 -2.38 11.61 6.65
CA ARG A 29 -2.97 12.10 5.39
C ARG A 29 -2.09 11.78 4.17
N ALA A 30 -0.78 12.01 4.27
CA ALA A 30 0.17 11.70 3.21
C ALA A 30 0.21 10.19 2.90
N ILE A 31 0.15 9.35 3.93
CA ILE A 31 0.12 7.90 3.77
C ILE A 31 -1.17 7.44 3.05
N ARG A 32 -2.33 7.97 3.46
CA ARG A 32 -3.62 7.66 2.78
C ARG A 32 -3.60 8.09 1.33
N TRP A 33 -3.08 9.28 1.07
CA TRP A 33 -2.93 9.80 -0.29
C TRP A 33 -2.01 8.90 -1.12
N ALA A 34 -0.84 8.51 -0.60
CA ALA A 34 0.10 7.64 -1.29
C ALA A 34 -0.52 6.26 -1.64
N ILE A 35 -1.27 5.66 -0.71
CA ILE A 35 -1.98 4.40 -0.96
C ILE A 35 -3.02 4.58 -2.08
N ARG A 36 -3.76 5.70 -2.07
CA ARG A 36 -4.73 5.99 -3.13
C ARG A 36 -4.06 6.13 -4.50
N GLN A 37 -2.94 6.84 -4.58
CA GLN A 37 -2.17 6.99 -5.81
C GLN A 37 -1.68 5.64 -6.35
N LEU A 38 -1.20 4.76 -5.48
CA LEU A 38 -0.81 3.40 -5.88
C LEU A 38 -1.99 2.58 -6.42
N ARG A 39 -3.16 2.69 -5.78
CA ARG A 39 -4.32 1.84 -6.10
C ARG A 39 -5.08 2.28 -7.34
N PHE A 40 -5.17 3.58 -7.59
CA PHE A 40 -6.08 4.12 -8.59
C PHE A 40 -5.37 4.84 -9.73
N GLU A 41 -4.16 5.37 -9.49
CA GLU A 41 -3.45 6.19 -10.47
C GLU A 41 -2.20 5.49 -11.05
N GLY A 42 -1.96 4.24 -10.66
CA GLY A 42 -0.79 3.49 -11.15
C GLY A 42 0.56 4.09 -10.74
N ALA A 43 0.58 4.94 -9.69
CA ALA A 43 1.81 5.57 -9.25
C ALA A 43 2.81 4.54 -8.74
N THR A 44 4.11 4.80 -8.94
CA THR A 44 5.19 3.99 -8.38
C THR A 44 5.62 4.54 -7.02
N ILE A 45 6.16 3.68 -6.14
CA ILE A 45 6.70 4.12 -4.83
C ILE A 45 7.80 5.15 -5.01
N LEU A 46 8.64 5.01 -6.02
CA LEU A 46 9.69 5.98 -6.32
C LEU A 46 9.11 7.33 -6.77
N GLY A 47 8.05 7.31 -7.58
CA GLY A 47 7.33 8.51 -7.99
C GLY A 47 6.73 9.24 -6.79
N LEU A 48 6.08 8.50 -5.89
CA LEU A 48 5.54 9.04 -4.64
C LEU A 48 6.62 9.61 -3.72
N ALA A 49 7.76 8.92 -3.61
CA ALA A 49 8.89 9.41 -2.83
C ALA A 49 9.40 10.77 -3.34
N ARG A 50 9.50 10.94 -4.65
CA ARG A 50 9.88 12.21 -5.28
C ARG A 50 8.85 13.31 -5.01
N GLN A 51 7.56 13.01 -5.14
CA GLN A 51 6.48 13.97 -4.89
C GLN A 51 6.41 14.41 -3.41
N LEU A 52 6.71 13.48 -2.48
CA LEU A 52 6.71 13.75 -1.05
C LEU A 52 8.05 14.30 -0.53
N GLY A 53 9.05 14.51 -1.39
CA GLY A 53 10.37 14.99 -1.00
C GLY A 53 11.11 14.05 -0.04
N THR A 54 10.93 12.74 -0.20
CA THR A 54 11.47 11.72 0.71
C THR A 54 12.09 10.55 -0.04
N THR A 55 12.52 9.51 0.69
CA THR A 55 13.13 8.32 0.09
C THR A 55 12.11 7.22 -0.17
N TRP A 56 12.43 6.32 -1.10
CA TRP A 56 11.64 5.12 -1.38
C TRP A 56 11.39 4.30 -0.10
N ASN A 57 12.43 4.09 0.70
CA ASN A 57 12.34 3.34 1.96
C ASN A 57 11.37 4.00 2.95
N THR A 58 11.38 5.33 3.04
CA THR A 58 10.46 6.07 3.91
C THR A 58 9.01 5.84 3.49
N VAL A 59 8.70 5.99 2.20
CA VAL A 59 7.34 5.72 1.71
C VAL A 59 6.95 4.28 1.95
N TRP A 60 7.80 3.33 1.55
CA TRP A 60 7.51 1.91 1.66
C TRP A 60 7.28 1.46 3.10
N SER A 61 8.12 1.86 4.05
CA SER A 61 7.97 1.49 5.46
C SER A 61 6.66 1.98 6.09
N HIS A 62 6.09 3.09 5.59
CA HIS A 62 4.83 3.63 6.12
C HIS A 62 3.59 3.04 5.45
N ILE A 63 3.67 2.67 4.17
CA ILE A 63 2.52 2.12 3.45
C ILE A 63 2.42 0.60 3.55
N LYS A 64 3.56 -0.11 3.57
CA LYS A 64 3.60 -1.58 3.59
C LYS A 64 2.73 -2.20 4.68
N PRO A 65 2.79 -1.78 5.96
CA PRO A 65 1.97 -2.40 7.01
C PRO A 65 0.47 -2.25 6.75
N ARG A 66 0.05 -1.13 6.17
CA ARG A 66 -1.36 -0.87 5.85
C ARG A 66 -1.84 -1.67 4.64
N LEU A 67 -0.99 -1.82 3.63
CA LEU A 67 -1.28 -2.68 2.49
C LEU A 67 -1.34 -4.15 2.92
N GLN A 68 -0.43 -4.57 3.81
CA GLN A 68 -0.42 -5.90 4.37
C GLN A 68 -1.69 -6.18 5.16
N ALA A 69 -2.07 -5.30 6.09
CA ALA A 69 -3.31 -5.44 6.85
C ALA A 69 -4.55 -5.55 5.94
N ALA A 70 -4.62 -4.74 4.88
CA ALA A 70 -5.70 -4.84 3.89
C ALA A 70 -5.62 -6.13 3.06
N SER A 71 -4.43 -6.67 2.86
CA SER A 71 -4.22 -7.95 2.19
C SER A 71 -4.63 -9.14 3.08
N ASP A 72 -4.40 -9.04 4.37
CA ASP A 72 -4.69 -10.12 5.33
C ASP A 72 -6.15 -10.12 5.80
N ASP A 73 -6.91 -9.06 5.48
CA ASP A 73 -8.33 -8.96 5.84
C ASP A 73 -9.16 -9.98 5.07
N PRO A 74 -9.76 -10.99 5.73
CA PRO A 74 -10.60 -11.97 5.09
C PRO A 74 -11.87 -11.37 4.47
N ALA A 75 -12.35 -10.22 4.96
CA ALA A 75 -13.51 -9.54 4.42
C ALA A 75 -13.34 -9.13 2.94
N ARG A 76 -12.10 -9.03 2.46
CA ARG A 76 -11.81 -8.76 1.04
C ARG A 76 -12.34 -9.82 0.08
N PHE A 77 -12.64 -11.01 0.59
CA PHE A 77 -13.22 -12.11 -0.20
C PHE A 77 -14.74 -12.19 -0.10
N ALA A 78 -15.36 -11.35 0.73
CA ALA A 78 -16.81 -11.34 0.88
C ALA A 78 -17.50 -11.00 -0.45
N GLY A 79 -18.50 -11.81 -0.81
CA GLY A 79 -19.25 -11.65 -2.05
C GLY A 79 -18.57 -12.21 -3.31
N MET A 80 -17.40 -12.77 -3.21
CA MET A 80 -16.69 -13.39 -4.33
C MET A 80 -17.37 -14.71 -4.71
N ARG A 81 -17.76 -14.87 -5.98
CA ARG A 81 -18.46 -16.05 -6.52
C ARG A 81 -17.70 -16.73 -7.64
N VAL A 82 -16.95 -15.98 -8.41
CA VAL A 82 -16.24 -16.49 -9.58
C VAL A 82 -14.79 -16.05 -9.50
N LEU A 83 -13.88 -17.02 -9.53
CA LEU A 83 -12.44 -16.80 -9.50
C LEU A 83 -11.83 -17.12 -10.86
N GLY A 84 -11.04 -16.19 -11.38
CA GLY A 84 -10.07 -16.46 -12.43
C GLY A 84 -8.73 -16.76 -11.80
N VAL A 85 -8.08 -17.82 -12.27
CA VAL A 85 -6.71 -18.17 -11.87
C VAL A 85 -5.85 -18.18 -13.12
N ASP A 86 -4.73 -17.47 -13.06
CA ASP A 86 -3.77 -17.40 -14.15
C ASP A 86 -2.35 -17.58 -13.62
N GLU A 87 -1.51 -18.28 -14.34
CA GLU A 87 -0.10 -18.43 -14.04
C GLU A 87 0.72 -17.62 -15.04
N HIS A 88 1.50 -16.69 -14.50
CA HIS A 88 2.34 -15.82 -15.30
C HIS A 88 3.82 -16.04 -15.00
N VAL A 89 4.62 -16.23 -16.05
CA VAL A 89 6.08 -16.32 -15.94
C VAL A 89 6.64 -14.91 -15.75
N TRP A 90 7.05 -14.61 -14.53
CA TRP A 90 7.52 -13.27 -14.16
C TRP A 90 8.91 -12.93 -14.73
N HIS A 91 9.78 -13.92 -14.88
CA HIS A 91 11.09 -13.74 -15.47
C HIS A 91 11.60 -15.03 -16.13
N HIS A 92 12.39 -14.87 -17.18
CA HIS A 92 13.09 -16.00 -17.77
C HIS A 92 14.14 -16.57 -16.82
N GLN A 93 14.48 -17.84 -17.01
CA GLN A 93 15.41 -18.56 -16.15
C GLN A 93 16.79 -17.88 -16.16
N ASP A 94 17.11 -17.17 -15.09
CA ASP A 94 18.43 -16.61 -14.81
C ASP A 94 19.01 -17.33 -13.61
N ARG A 95 20.11 -18.07 -13.80
CA ARG A 95 20.80 -18.81 -12.73
C ARG A 95 21.31 -17.94 -11.60
N ARG A 96 21.41 -16.63 -11.80
CA ARG A 96 21.89 -15.65 -10.83
C ARG A 96 20.76 -15.07 -9.97
N ARG A 97 19.50 -15.24 -10.35
CA ARG A 97 18.35 -14.72 -9.62
C ARG A 97 17.70 -15.85 -8.83
N ARG A 98 17.65 -15.67 -7.52
CA ARG A 98 16.87 -16.52 -6.60
C ARG A 98 15.49 -15.88 -6.42
N GLY A 99 14.44 -16.61 -6.69
CA GLY A 99 13.07 -16.17 -6.50
C GLY A 99 12.08 -17.02 -7.27
N PRO A 100 10.79 -16.94 -6.96
CA PRO A 100 9.78 -17.66 -7.71
C PRO A 100 9.77 -17.17 -9.16
N ARG A 101 9.81 -18.12 -10.09
CA ARG A 101 9.75 -17.87 -11.53
C ARG A 101 8.33 -17.56 -11.96
N ASP A 102 7.39 -18.24 -11.35
CA ASP A 102 5.99 -18.21 -11.73
C ASP A 102 5.19 -17.48 -10.65
N LEU A 103 4.25 -16.68 -11.09
CA LEU A 103 3.28 -15.97 -10.25
C LEU A 103 1.90 -16.50 -10.57
N THR A 104 1.17 -16.94 -9.56
CA THR A 104 -0.24 -17.27 -9.70
C THR A 104 -1.06 -16.00 -9.39
N GLY A 105 -1.73 -15.49 -10.41
CA GLY A 105 -2.71 -14.40 -10.27
C GLY A 105 -4.08 -14.96 -9.97
N ILE A 106 -4.75 -14.43 -8.94
CA ILE A 106 -6.14 -14.76 -8.64
C ILE A 106 -6.96 -13.49 -8.78
N VAL A 107 -7.97 -13.52 -9.64
CA VAL A 107 -8.81 -12.37 -9.96
C VAL A 107 -10.26 -12.69 -9.62
N ASP A 108 -10.94 -11.76 -8.99
CA ASP A 108 -12.38 -11.83 -8.80
C ASP A 108 -13.10 -11.47 -10.11
N LEU A 109 -13.76 -12.42 -10.70
CA LEU A 109 -14.57 -12.28 -11.91
C LEU A 109 -16.07 -12.16 -11.60
N THR A 110 -16.44 -12.04 -10.34
CA THR A 110 -17.84 -11.87 -9.94
C THR A 110 -18.37 -10.56 -10.52
N ARG A 111 -19.35 -10.68 -11.42
CA ARG A 111 -20.04 -9.52 -11.97
C ARG A 111 -21.24 -9.18 -11.10
N GLY A 112 -21.37 -7.94 -10.67
CA GLY A 112 -22.51 -7.45 -9.91
C GLY A 112 -22.65 -5.94 -10.10
N LYS A 113 -23.84 -5.39 -9.82
CA LYS A 113 -24.10 -3.95 -9.91
C LYS A 113 -23.18 -3.13 -9.02
N ASP A 114 -22.71 -3.72 -7.92
CA ASP A 114 -21.89 -3.07 -6.90
C ASP A 114 -20.38 -3.33 -7.09
N HIS A 115 -20.02 -4.17 -8.05
CA HIS A 115 -18.63 -4.40 -8.44
C HIS A 115 -18.46 -3.93 -9.88
N PRO A 116 -18.01 -2.70 -10.11
CA PRO A 116 -17.66 -2.27 -11.46
C PRO A 116 -16.66 -3.28 -11.99
N THR A 117 -16.95 -3.79 -13.17
CA THR A 117 -16.07 -4.71 -13.91
C THR A 117 -14.66 -4.20 -13.76
N ALA A 118 -13.77 -4.99 -13.15
CA ALA A 118 -12.37 -4.64 -13.12
C ALA A 118 -11.93 -4.50 -14.57
N HIS A 119 -11.79 -3.28 -15.02
CA HIS A 119 -11.22 -3.00 -16.32
C HIS A 119 -9.79 -3.50 -16.26
N LEU A 120 -9.43 -4.44 -17.12
CA LEU A 120 -8.08 -4.99 -17.29
C LEU A 120 -7.04 -3.91 -17.69
N SER A 121 -7.40 -2.66 -17.79
CA SER A 121 -6.55 -1.53 -18.18
C SER A 121 -6.07 -0.65 -17.02
N GLY A 122 -6.33 -1.03 -15.77
CA GLY A 122 -5.79 -0.36 -14.59
C GLY A 122 -5.47 -1.39 -13.52
N PRO A 123 -4.65 -1.07 -12.51
CA PRO A 123 -4.46 -1.93 -11.37
C PRO A 123 -5.75 -1.93 -10.55
N GLY A 124 -6.76 -2.60 -11.10
CA GLY A 124 -7.90 -3.03 -10.34
C GLY A 124 -7.41 -3.88 -9.17
N PRO A 125 -8.23 -4.21 -8.19
CA PRO A 125 -7.83 -5.04 -7.07
C PRO A 125 -7.53 -6.49 -7.50
N GLY A 126 -6.63 -6.64 -8.47
CA GLY A 126 -6.00 -7.89 -8.82
C GLY A 126 -5.20 -8.35 -7.62
N LYS A 127 -5.66 -9.42 -7.01
CA LYS A 127 -5.04 -10.00 -5.83
C LYS A 127 -3.95 -10.92 -6.35
N VAL A 128 -2.73 -10.42 -6.40
CA VAL A 128 -1.54 -11.23 -6.72
C VAL A 128 -1.15 -11.98 -5.45
N TRP A 129 -1.11 -13.29 -5.55
CA TRP A 129 -0.65 -14.17 -4.48
C TRP A 129 0.74 -14.68 -4.82
N HIS A 130 1.66 -14.51 -3.92
CA HIS A 130 2.95 -15.18 -3.99
C HIS A 130 2.82 -16.53 -3.29
N ARG A 131 3.19 -17.59 -3.99
CA ARG A 131 3.43 -18.88 -3.36
C ARG A 131 4.76 -18.79 -2.60
N ALA A 132 4.74 -19.07 -1.31
CA ALA A 132 5.94 -19.20 -0.49
C ALA A 132 6.77 -20.41 -0.91
#